data_de9f2fbcab58c3e42cebf7a6d4fafd71
#
_entry.id   de9f2fbcab58c3e42cebf7a6d4fafd71
#
_cell.length_a   1.000
_cell.length_b   1.000
_cell.length_c   1.000
_cell.angle_alpha   90.00
_cell.angle_beta   90.00
_cell.angle_gamma   90.00
#
_symmetry.space_group_name_H-M   'P 1'
#
loop_
_entity.id
_entity.type
_entity.pdbx_description
1 polymer ?
#
loop_
_entity_poly.entity_id
_entity_poly.type
_entity_poly.pdbx_seq_one_letter_code
_entity_poly.pdbx_strand_id
1 'polypeptide(L)'
;MKQENKIWLCYFIVTGLLLIFTNSCKKAKDTPVDKLPGNEVTDKDGNIYKTVTIGTQIWMDENLKTTKYSNGDAVPTTILDISGESAPKYQWAYGDDTTNVATYGRLYTWYAVTDSRNVCPTGWHVPSDAEWETLKEYLGGESVAGAKLKEAGTTHWQAPNTGATNATGFTSLPGGYRTLNGAYASIHLSGYQWSSSDNAPLGWGQLMRYNDSLLVRGGYYKPAGVSVRCIKNI
;
A
#
# COMPACT_ATOMS: atom_id res chain seq x y z
N MET A 1 -79.46 -54.95 7.42
CA MET A 1 -79.67 -54.48 8.80
C MET A 1 -78.85 -53.22 8.98
N LYS A 2 -79.51 -52.09 8.78
CA LYS A 2 -79.98 -51.14 9.77
C LYS A 2 -78.98 -50.87 10.88
N GLN A 3 -78.37 -49.68 10.93
CA GLN A 3 -78.90 -48.66 11.84
C GLN A 3 -78.34 -47.29 11.51
N GLU A 4 -79.22 -46.29 11.37
CA GLU A 4 -79.03 -44.87 11.35
C GLU A 4 -78.63 -44.39 12.73
N ASN A 5 -77.93 -43.22 12.81
CA ASN A 5 -78.18 -42.20 13.83
C ASN A 5 -77.46 -40.90 13.42
N LYS A 6 -78.27 -40.03 12.98
CA LYS A 6 -78.76 -38.73 13.55
C LYS A 6 -77.71 -37.70 13.89
N ILE A 7 -77.79 -36.72 13.04
CA ILE A 7 -77.36 -35.36 13.07
C ILE A 7 -77.63 -34.65 14.39
N TRP A 8 -76.66 -33.87 14.92
CA TRP A 8 -76.93 -32.69 15.69
C TRP A 8 -76.08 -31.55 15.18
N LEU A 9 -76.78 -30.51 14.69
CA LEU A 9 -76.30 -29.26 14.16
C LEU A 9 -76.07 -28.28 15.34
N CYS A 10 -74.86 -27.86 15.64
CA CYS A 10 -74.61 -26.76 16.51
C CYS A 10 -73.96 -25.63 15.73
N TYR A 11 -74.78 -24.63 15.43
CA TYR A 11 -74.28 -23.30 14.96
C TYR A 11 -73.59 -22.61 16.08
N PHE A 12 -72.28 -22.36 15.94
CA PHE A 12 -71.55 -21.32 16.66
C PHE A 12 -71.23 -20.23 15.72
N ILE A 13 -71.88 -19.08 15.87
CA ILE A 13 -71.52 -17.81 15.29
C ILE A 13 -70.26 -17.34 16.05
N VAL A 14 -69.10 -17.41 15.41
CA VAL A 14 -67.90 -16.75 15.91
C VAL A 14 -67.65 -15.53 15.05
N THR A 15 -67.97 -14.35 15.64
CA THR A 15 -67.64 -13.04 15.11
C THR A 15 -66.15 -12.93 14.99
N GLY A 16 -65.62 -13.04 13.75
CA GLY A 16 -64.21 -12.87 13.45
C GLY A 16 -63.76 -11.41 13.61
N LEU A 17 -63.01 -11.17 14.66
CA LEU A 17 -62.29 -9.90 14.82
C LEU A 17 -61.07 -9.94 13.89
N LEU A 18 -61.16 -9.21 12.76
CA LEU A 18 -60.09 -9.08 11.79
C LEU A 18 -59.00 -8.14 12.38
N LEU A 19 -57.99 -8.71 13.04
CA LEU A 19 -56.82 -7.98 13.44
C LEU A 19 -55.90 -7.77 12.21
N ILE A 20 -55.97 -6.55 11.65
CA ILE A 20 -55.03 -6.12 10.62
C ILE A 20 -53.67 -5.85 11.30
N PHE A 21 -52.77 -6.80 11.22
CA PHE A 21 -51.37 -6.56 11.54
C PHE A 21 -50.74 -5.71 10.43
N THR A 22 -50.68 -4.39 10.60
CA THR A 22 -49.82 -3.53 9.78
C THR A 22 -48.39 -3.84 10.16
N ASN A 23 -47.73 -4.71 9.40
CA ASN A 23 -46.30 -4.84 9.45
C ASN A 23 -45.67 -3.51 8.95
N SER A 24 -45.44 -2.60 9.87
CA SER A 24 -44.56 -1.45 9.65
C SER A 24 -43.12 -2.01 9.51
N CYS A 25 -42.68 -2.24 8.27
CA CYS A 25 -41.26 -2.39 7.99
C CYS A 25 -40.57 -1.07 8.38
N LYS A 26 -40.10 -0.98 9.62
CA LYS A 26 -39.07 -0.01 9.97
C LYS A 26 -37.85 -0.37 9.12
N LYS A 27 -37.57 0.46 8.10
CA LYS A 27 -36.29 0.47 7.41
C LYS A 27 -35.22 0.48 8.50
N ALA A 28 -34.50 -0.63 8.68
CA ALA A 28 -33.32 -0.65 9.51
C ALA A 28 -32.44 0.50 8.98
N LYS A 29 -32.10 1.44 9.85
CA LYS A 29 -31.01 2.38 9.57
C LYS A 29 -29.81 1.49 9.28
N ASP A 30 -29.25 1.61 8.07
CA ASP A 30 -27.94 1.09 7.76
C ASP A 30 -26.98 1.69 8.80
N THR A 31 -26.77 0.98 9.91
CA THR A 31 -25.58 1.21 10.73
C THR A 31 -24.42 0.91 9.80
N PRO A 32 -23.42 1.82 9.69
CA PRO A 32 -22.21 1.47 8.97
C PRO A 32 -21.73 0.14 9.53
N VAL A 33 -21.69 -0.88 8.69
CA VAL A 33 -21.03 -2.14 9.05
C VAL A 33 -19.62 -1.71 9.43
N ASP A 34 -19.27 -1.84 10.71
CA ASP A 34 -17.88 -1.71 11.15
C ASP A 34 -17.07 -2.61 10.24
N LYS A 35 -16.41 -1.99 9.27
CA LYS A 35 -15.51 -2.66 8.36
C LYS A 35 -14.48 -3.29 9.28
N LEU A 36 -14.48 -4.62 9.42
CA LEU A 36 -13.38 -5.35 10.05
C LEU A 36 -12.10 -4.66 9.63
N PRO A 37 -11.08 -4.48 10.51
CA PRO A 37 -9.86 -3.76 10.16
C PRO A 37 -9.30 -4.41 8.90
N GLY A 38 -9.62 -3.79 7.76
CA GLY A 38 -9.30 -4.32 6.45
C GLY A 38 -7.78 -4.26 6.30
N ASN A 39 -7.21 -5.23 5.63
CA ASN A 39 -5.83 -5.23 5.18
C ASN A 39 -5.59 -4.12 4.13
N GLU A 40 -6.12 -2.93 4.37
CA GLU A 40 -6.06 -1.78 3.46
C GLU A 40 -5.85 -0.47 4.21
N VAL A 41 -5.19 0.47 3.56
CA VAL A 41 -5.01 1.85 4.03
C VAL A 41 -5.22 2.82 2.88
N THR A 42 -5.75 4.01 3.17
CA THR A 42 -6.03 5.04 2.16
C THR A 42 -5.20 6.29 2.43
N ASP A 43 -4.56 6.85 1.40
CA ASP A 43 -3.82 8.11 1.47
C ASP A 43 -4.71 9.34 1.28
N LYS A 44 -4.09 10.54 1.29
CA LYS A 44 -4.82 11.81 1.14
C LYS A 44 -5.34 12.11 -0.26
N ASP A 45 -4.90 11.38 -1.27
CA ASP A 45 -5.44 11.45 -2.64
C ASP A 45 -6.56 10.43 -2.87
N GLY A 46 -6.84 9.54 -1.88
CA GLY A 46 -7.83 8.50 -1.99
C GLY A 46 -7.31 7.20 -2.62
N ASN A 47 -5.99 7.07 -2.82
CA ASN A 47 -5.41 5.80 -3.26
C ASN A 47 -5.52 4.78 -2.14
N ILE A 48 -6.00 3.58 -2.47
CA ILE A 48 -6.16 2.46 -1.54
C ILE A 48 -4.99 1.49 -1.75
N TYR A 49 -4.34 1.11 -0.66
CA TYR A 49 -3.21 0.18 -0.63
C TYR A 49 -3.61 -1.03 0.20
N LYS A 50 -3.39 -2.22 -0.33
CA LYS A 50 -3.44 -3.44 0.47
C LYS A 50 -2.24 -3.49 1.42
N THR A 51 -2.35 -4.31 2.46
CA THR A 51 -1.30 -4.45 3.45
C THR A 51 -0.96 -5.91 3.67
N VAL A 52 0.29 -6.17 4.03
CA VAL A 52 0.82 -7.49 4.33
C VAL A 52 1.56 -7.48 5.66
N THR A 53 1.37 -8.53 6.45
CA THR A 53 2.13 -8.73 7.70
C THR A 53 3.35 -9.60 7.41
N ILE A 54 4.53 -9.09 7.76
CA ILE A 54 5.80 -9.80 7.60
C ILE A 54 6.52 -9.78 8.95
N GLY A 55 6.60 -10.93 9.60
CA GLY A 55 7.06 -11.00 10.99
C GLY A 55 6.14 -10.21 11.92
N THR A 56 6.69 -9.24 12.62
CA THR A 56 5.96 -8.33 13.53
C THR A 56 5.54 -7.02 12.87
N GLN A 57 5.86 -6.82 11.59
CA GLN A 57 5.66 -5.57 10.86
C GLN A 57 4.50 -5.67 9.89
N ILE A 58 3.76 -4.55 9.70
CA ILE A 58 2.70 -4.43 8.70
C ILE A 58 3.13 -3.40 7.65
N TRP A 59 3.22 -3.84 6.41
CA TRP A 59 3.71 -3.07 5.26
C TRP A 59 2.60 -2.86 4.25
N MET A 60 2.65 -1.77 3.48
CA MET A 60 1.93 -1.71 2.21
C MET A 60 2.48 -2.78 1.26
N ASP A 61 1.66 -3.36 0.38
CA ASP A 61 2.10 -4.33 -0.64
C ASP A 61 2.48 -3.67 -1.98
N GLU A 62 2.33 -2.35 -2.07
CA GLU A 62 2.69 -1.55 -3.23
C GLU A 62 3.34 -0.21 -2.85
N ASN A 63 4.03 0.42 -3.82
CA ASN A 63 4.70 1.70 -3.62
C ASN A 63 3.70 2.85 -3.49
N LEU A 64 4.05 3.86 -2.69
CA LEU A 64 3.25 5.05 -2.44
C LEU A 64 2.97 5.84 -3.74
N LYS A 65 1.72 6.33 -3.90
CA LYS A 65 1.22 7.02 -5.11
C LYS A 65 0.82 8.47 -4.85
N THR A 66 0.81 8.90 -3.59
CA THR A 66 0.26 10.21 -3.19
C THR A 66 1.04 11.39 -3.76
N THR A 67 0.31 12.45 -4.07
CA THR A 67 0.84 13.78 -4.38
C THR A 67 0.75 14.73 -3.19
N LYS A 68 0.30 14.23 -2.02
CA LYS A 68 0.04 15.04 -0.83
C LYS A 68 0.69 14.47 0.41
N TYR A 69 1.05 15.35 1.32
CA TYR A 69 1.35 15.01 2.70
C TYR A 69 0.08 14.62 3.48
N SER A 70 0.24 13.99 4.63
CA SER A 70 -0.87 13.52 5.47
C SER A 70 -1.79 14.65 5.98
N ASN A 71 -1.30 15.89 6.04
CA ASN A 71 -2.10 17.07 6.38
C ASN A 71 -2.89 17.65 5.18
N GLY A 72 -2.66 17.13 3.96
CA GLY A 72 -3.32 17.59 2.73
C GLY A 72 -2.51 18.57 1.88
N ASP A 73 -1.38 19.07 2.36
CA ASP A 73 -0.50 19.92 1.57
C ASP A 73 0.06 19.15 0.37
N ALA A 74 0.21 19.82 -0.77
CA ALA A 74 0.80 19.22 -1.96
C ALA A 74 2.30 18.93 -1.78
N VAL A 75 2.76 17.77 -2.28
CA VAL A 75 4.16 17.52 -2.60
C VAL A 75 4.35 17.92 -4.06
N PRO A 76 5.06 19.01 -4.37
CA PRO A 76 5.17 19.53 -5.73
C PRO A 76 5.91 18.57 -6.66
N THR A 77 5.85 18.85 -7.95
CA THR A 77 6.63 18.18 -9.00
C THR A 77 7.33 19.23 -9.89
N THR A 78 8.41 18.83 -10.55
CA THR A 78 9.14 19.66 -11.51
C THR A 78 9.83 18.77 -12.54
N ILE A 79 9.96 19.24 -13.78
CA ILE A 79 10.77 18.59 -14.82
C ILE A 79 12.21 19.12 -14.85
N LEU A 80 12.51 20.14 -14.06
CA LEU A 80 13.80 20.83 -14.09
C LEU A 80 14.90 20.02 -13.40
N ASP A 81 16.16 20.40 -13.69
CA ASP A 81 17.33 20.05 -12.90
C ASP A 81 17.24 20.71 -11.52
N ILE A 82 17.35 19.91 -10.47
CA ILE A 82 17.29 20.34 -9.06
C ILE A 82 18.63 20.18 -8.33
N SER A 83 19.73 19.93 -9.07
CA SER A 83 21.05 19.68 -8.47
C SER A 83 21.60 20.86 -7.67
N GLY A 84 21.13 22.08 -7.97
CA GLY A 84 21.47 23.29 -7.26
C GLY A 84 20.55 23.68 -6.11
N GLU A 85 19.46 22.89 -5.86
CA GLU A 85 18.51 23.21 -4.82
C GLU A 85 18.94 22.68 -3.45
N SER A 86 18.71 23.49 -2.41
CA SER A 86 18.92 23.08 -1.02
C SER A 86 17.67 22.42 -0.48
N ALA A 87 17.75 21.13 -0.10
CA ALA A 87 16.65 20.35 0.49
C ALA A 87 15.35 20.34 -0.34
N PRO A 88 15.40 20.02 -1.66
CA PRO A 88 14.23 20.01 -2.52
C PRO A 88 13.21 18.94 -2.10
N LYS A 89 11.91 19.30 -2.07
CA LYS A 89 10.82 18.43 -1.65
C LYS A 89 9.86 18.17 -2.81
N TYR A 90 10.15 17.15 -3.61
CA TYR A 90 9.42 16.85 -4.83
C TYR A 90 8.96 15.39 -4.90
N GLN A 91 7.99 15.13 -5.79
CA GLN A 91 7.57 13.79 -6.22
C GLN A 91 7.39 13.75 -7.74
N TRP A 92 7.49 12.56 -8.33
CA TRP A 92 7.35 12.35 -9.79
C TRP A 92 6.69 11.01 -10.12
N ALA A 93 6.01 10.94 -11.27
CA ALA A 93 5.83 9.69 -11.98
C ALA A 93 7.14 9.32 -12.70
N TYR A 94 7.47 8.03 -12.85
CA TYR A 94 8.64 7.65 -13.64
C TYR A 94 8.47 8.11 -15.11
N GLY A 95 9.51 8.75 -15.65
CA GLY A 95 9.51 9.29 -17.01
C GLY A 95 8.55 10.47 -17.22
N ASP A 96 8.12 11.14 -16.15
CA ASP A 96 7.05 12.16 -16.16
C ASP A 96 5.71 11.65 -16.76
N ASP A 97 5.56 10.32 -16.90
CA ASP A 97 4.37 9.67 -17.42
C ASP A 97 3.49 9.13 -16.27
N THR A 98 2.35 9.76 -16.07
CA THR A 98 1.40 9.39 -15.00
C THR A 98 0.79 8.01 -15.18
N THR A 99 0.84 7.39 -16.36
CA THR A 99 0.39 6.01 -16.57
C THR A 99 1.23 5.00 -15.79
N ASN A 100 2.50 5.33 -15.50
CA ASN A 100 3.39 4.52 -14.68
C ASN A 100 3.01 4.48 -13.19
N VAL A 101 2.21 5.44 -12.70
CA VAL A 101 1.87 5.56 -11.27
C VAL A 101 1.05 4.38 -10.78
N ALA A 102 0.13 3.88 -11.60
CA ALA A 102 -0.73 2.76 -11.21
C ALA A 102 0.11 1.51 -10.87
N THR A 103 1.18 1.27 -11.63
CA THR A 103 2.06 0.08 -11.47
C THR A 103 3.21 0.34 -10.49
N TYR A 104 4.00 1.40 -10.72
CA TYR A 104 5.27 1.58 -10.01
C TYR A 104 5.19 2.54 -8.82
N GLY A 105 4.07 3.22 -8.63
CA GLY A 105 3.94 4.30 -7.65
C GLY A 105 4.69 5.56 -8.11
N ARG A 106 5.03 6.43 -7.15
CA ARG A 106 5.76 7.67 -7.39
C ARG A 106 7.17 7.61 -6.79
N LEU A 107 8.02 8.47 -7.30
CA LEU A 107 9.37 8.70 -6.82
C LEU A 107 9.37 9.98 -5.99
N TYR A 108 10.08 10.01 -4.87
CA TYR A 108 10.12 11.15 -3.93
C TYR A 108 11.57 11.49 -3.58
N THR A 109 11.85 12.76 -3.34
CA THR A 109 13.11 13.15 -2.71
C THR A 109 13.16 12.71 -1.25
N TRP A 110 14.34 12.48 -0.69
CA TRP A 110 14.50 12.15 0.73
C TRP A 110 13.96 13.26 1.63
N TYR A 111 14.10 14.52 1.24
CA TYR A 111 13.56 15.66 1.97
C TYR A 111 12.03 15.72 1.98
N ALA A 112 11.36 15.17 0.97
CA ALA A 112 9.91 15.02 0.98
C ALA A 112 9.48 13.91 1.93
N VAL A 113 10.18 12.76 1.92
CA VAL A 113 9.79 11.61 2.75
C VAL A 113 10.11 11.77 4.24
N THR A 114 11.04 12.67 4.58
CA THR A 114 11.40 13.01 5.96
C THR A 114 10.77 14.31 6.46
N ASP A 115 9.90 14.95 5.66
CA ASP A 115 9.14 16.12 6.08
C ASP A 115 8.21 15.78 7.24
N SER A 116 8.15 16.67 8.24
CA SER A 116 7.31 16.48 9.44
C SER A 116 5.81 16.33 9.14
N ARG A 117 5.34 16.79 7.96
CA ARG A 117 3.98 16.62 7.48
C ARG A 117 3.65 15.17 7.08
N ASN A 118 4.67 14.30 6.96
CA ASN A 118 4.59 12.89 6.60
C ASN A 118 3.87 12.61 5.25
N VAL A 119 4.52 11.91 4.34
CA VAL A 119 3.92 11.49 3.05
C VAL A 119 3.05 10.22 3.19
N CYS A 120 3.27 9.42 4.24
CA CYS A 120 2.48 8.22 4.48
C CYS A 120 1.11 8.55 5.07
N PRO A 121 0.09 7.69 4.91
CA PRO A 121 -1.21 7.86 5.54
C PRO A 121 -1.12 7.98 7.07
N THR A 122 -2.15 8.56 7.69
CA THR A 122 -2.25 8.64 9.16
C THR A 122 -2.11 7.26 9.79
N GLY A 123 -1.24 7.14 10.81
CA GLY A 123 -0.90 5.87 11.46
C GLY A 123 0.14 5.04 10.71
N TRP A 124 0.78 5.61 9.68
CA TRP A 124 1.86 5.02 8.91
C TRP A 124 3.02 5.99 8.76
N HIS A 125 4.22 5.46 8.52
CA HIS A 125 5.42 6.27 8.31
C HIS A 125 6.35 5.65 7.26
N VAL A 126 7.32 6.43 6.79
CA VAL A 126 8.41 5.94 5.94
C VAL A 126 9.37 5.14 6.81
N PRO A 127 9.65 3.87 6.48
CA PRO A 127 10.43 2.99 7.36
C PRO A 127 11.81 3.55 7.66
N SER A 128 12.24 3.41 8.89
CA SER A 128 13.62 3.65 9.33
C SER A 128 14.56 2.54 8.82
N ASP A 129 15.84 2.80 8.88
CA ASP A 129 16.87 1.80 8.56
C ASP A 129 16.80 0.58 9.50
N ALA A 130 16.49 0.79 10.78
CA ALA A 130 16.30 -0.28 11.76
C ALA A 130 15.10 -1.18 11.43
N GLU A 131 14.00 -0.61 10.90
CA GLU A 131 12.83 -1.39 10.48
C GLU A 131 13.11 -2.19 9.21
N TRP A 132 13.88 -1.66 8.26
CA TRP A 132 14.37 -2.41 7.13
C TRP A 132 15.32 -3.55 7.56
N GLU A 133 16.17 -3.33 8.56
CA GLU A 133 17.04 -4.38 9.09
C GLU A 133 16.23 -5.49 9.78
N THR A 134 15.22 -5.13 10.58
CA THR A 134 14.29 -6.10 11.19
C THR A 134 13.59 -6.96 10.14
N LEU A 135 13.12 -6.36 9.05
CA LEU A 135 12.53 -7.08 7.92
C LEU A 135 13.55 -8.03 7.28
N LYS A 136 14.75 -7.53 7.00
CA LYS A 136 15.83 -8.28 6.36
C LYS A 136 16.26 -9.50 7.20
N GLU A 137 16.43 -9.32 8.51
CA GLU A 137 16.77 -10.40 9.44
C GLU A 137 15.67 -11.47 9.49
N TYR A 138 14.39 -11.04 9.62
CA TYR A 138 13.25 -11.98 9.59
C TYR A 138 13.22 -12.82 8.31
N LEU A 139 13.62 -12.24 7.19
CA LEU A 139 13.67 -12.93 5.90
C LEU A 139 14.91 -13.82 5.70
N GLY A 140 15.83 -13.86 6.65
CA GLY A 140 17.03 -14.71 6.60
C GLY A 140 18.28 -14.00 6.09
N GLY A 141 18.31 -12.67 6.14
CA GLY A 141 19.47 -11.85 5.84
C GLY A 141 19.54 -11.33 4.41
N GLU A 142 20.54 -10.50 4.17
CA GLU A 142 20.74 -9.74 2.92
C GLU A 142 20.73 -10.63 1.67
N SER A 143 21.36 -11.81 1.71
CA SER A 143 21.58 -12.68 0.56
C SER A 143 20.31 -13.28 -0.04
N VAL A 144 19.19 -13.29 0.71
CA VAL A 144 17.93 -13.97 0.31
C VAL A 144 16.71 -13.08 0.44
N ALA A 145 16.79 -11.99 1.19
CA ALA A 145 15.62 -11.15 1.49
C ALA A 145 15.02 -10.51 0.23
N GLY A 146 15.86 -10.02 -0.68
CA GLY A 146 15.40 -9.43 -1.94
C GLY A 146 14.59 -10.38 -2.79
N ALA A 147 14.98 -11.65 -2.87
CA ALA A 147 14.24 -12.67 -3.60
C ALA A 147 12.83 -12.90 -3.03
N LYS A 148 12.67 -12.85 -1.71
CA LYS A 148 11.38 -13.04 -1.04
C LYS A 148 10.45 -11.83 -1.16
N LEU A 149 11.02 -10.64 -1.39
CA LEU A 149 10.28 -9.37 -1.51
C LEU A 149 9.90 -9.03 -2.95
N LYS A 150 10.72 -9.39 -3.95
CA LYS A 150 10.47 -9.08 -5.36
C LYS A 150 9.21 -9.79 -5.88
N GLU A 151 8.46 -9.13 -6.76
CA GLU A 151 7.42 -9.76 -7.57
C GLU A 151 7.99 -11.01 -8.27
N ALA A 152 7.25 -12.12 -8.25
CA ALA A 152 7.64 -13.35 -8.94
C ALA A 152 7.42 -13.24 -10.46
N GLY A 153 8.28 -13.89 -11.23
CA GLY A 153 8.21 -13.85 -12.69
C GLY A 153 8.85 -12.61 -13.30
N THR A 154 8.53 -12.35 -14.56
CA THR A 154 9.19 -11.32 -15.38
C THR A 154 8.18 -10.36 -16.02
N THR A 155 7.03 -10.18 -15.40
CA THR A 155 5.99 -9.24 -15.89
C THR A 155 6.51 -7.80 -15.87
N HIS A 156 7.12 -7.39 -14.77
CA HIS A 156 7.69 -6.05 -14.63
C HIS A 156 9.22 -6.06 -14.52
N TRP A 157 9.80 -7.14 -13.98
CA TRP A 157 11.22 -7.31 -13.87
C TRP A 157 11.85 -7.85 -15.16
N GLN A 158 13.00 -7.33 -15.55
CA GLN A 158 13.83 -7.95 -16.59
C GLN A 158 14.25 -9.37 -16.18
N ALA A 159 14.29 -10.29 -17.16
CA ALA A 159 14.82 -11.63 -16.93
C ALA A 159 16.34 -11.58 -16.56
N PRO A 160 16.79 -12.46 -15.65
CA PRO A 160 16.12 -13.65 -15.12
C PRO A 160 15.25 -13.38 -13.86
N ASN A 161 15.19 -12.18 -13.27
CA ASN A 161 14.60 -11.88 -11.98
C ASN A 161 15.00 -12.90 -10.91
N THR A 162 16.31 -13.01 -10.71
CA THR A 162 16.96 -14.12 -9.98
C THR A 162 16.37 -14.37 -8.61
N GLY A 163 15.90 -15.60 -8.37
CA GLY A 163 15.39 -16.07 -7.10
C GLY A 163 14.05 -15.46 -6.63
N ALA A 164 13.41 -14.60 -7.42
CA ALA A 164 12.19 -13.90 -7.02
C ALA A 164 11.02 -14.87 -6.80
N THR A 165 10.41 -14.82 -5.60
CA THR A 165 9.32 -15.71 -5.19
C THR A 165 8.08 -14.94 -4.74
N ASN A 166 8.22 -13.68 -4.34
CA ASN A 166 7.19 -12.90 -3.64
C ASN A 166 6.59 -13.63 -2.43
N ALA A 167 7.38 -14.45 -1.76
CA ALA A 167 6.91 -15.30 -0.66
C ALA A 167 6.26 -14.54 0.51
N THR A 168 6.50 -13.22 0.57
CA THR A 168 5.97 -12.34 1.62
C THR A 168 4.69 -11.62 1.21
N GLY A 169 4.35 -11.58 -0.08
CA GLY A 169 3.31 -10.70 -0.62
C GLY A 169 3.69 -9.22 -0.64
N PHE A 170 4.97 -8.89 -0.40
CA PHE A 170 5.46 -7.51 -0.44
C PHE A 170 5.42 -6.92 -1.86
N THR A 171 5.60 -7.71 -2.89
CA THR A 171 5.47 -7.38 -4.31
C THR A 171 6.32 -6.16 -4.72
N SER A 172 7.63 -6.21 -4.42
CA SER A 172 8.53 -5.15 -4.85
C SER A 172 8.66 -5.12 -6.37
N LEU A 173 8.43 -3.95 -6.95
CA LEU A 173 8.53 -3.70 -8.40
C LEU A 173 9.77 -2.88 -8.75
N PRO A 174 10.31 -3.05 -9.98
CA PRO A 174 11.52 -2.36 -10.46
C PRO A 174 11.20 -0.96 -10.99
N GLY A 175 10.77 -0.07 -10.12
CA GLY A 175 10.33 1.30 -10.47
C GLY A 175 11.46 2.26 -10.86
N GLY A 176 12.73 1.83 -10.77
CA GLY A 176 13.87 2.69 -11.07
C GLY A 176 14.01 3.88 -10.14
N TYR A 177 14.64 4.96 -10.64
CA TYR A 177 14.87 6.21 -9.90
C TYR A 177 14.95 7.40 -10.85
N ARG A 178 14.84 8.63 -10.28
CA ARG A 178 15.11 9.90 -10.97
C ARG A 178 16.41 10.51 -10.44
N THR A 179 17.28 10.95 -11.35
CA THR A 179 18.50 11.65 -11.01
C THR A 179 18.23 13.14 -10.71
N LEU A 180 19.20 13.84 -10.13
CA LEU A 180 19.10 15.27 -9.79
C LEU A 180 18.87 16.14 -11.03
N ASN A 181 19.52 15.79 -12.15
CA ASN A 181 19.42 16.52 -13.43
C ASN A 181 18.15 16.19 -14.24
N GLY A 182 17.23 15.42 -13.68
CA GLY A 182 15.94 15.13 -14.31
C GLY A 182 15.87 13.85 -15.12
N ALA A 183 16.98 13.12 -15.32
CA ALA A 183 16.97 11.87 -16.05
C ALA A 183 16.35 10.73 -15.20
N TYR A 184 15.71 9.78 -15.86
CA TYR A 184 15.17 8.56 -15.26
C TYR A 184 16.02 7.35 -15.66
N ALA A 185 16.18 6.38 -14.75
CA ALA A 185 17.00 5.21 -15.00
C ALA A 185 16.51 3.98 -14.24
N SER A 186 16.93 2.81 -14.73
CA SER A 186 16.80 1.50 -14.07
C SER A 186 15.37 0.97 -13.89
N ILE A 187 14.36 1.49 -14.60
CA ILE A 187 13.04 0.82 -14.67
C ILE A 187 13.24 -0.60 -15.24
N HIS A 188 12.47 -1.57 -14.79
CA HIS A 188 12.57 -2.99 -15.06
C HIS A 188 13.84 -3.67 -14.51
N LEU A 189 14.87 -2.93 -14.10
CA LEU A 189 16.16 -3.45 -13.64
C LEU A 189 16.29 -3.45 -12.11
N SER A 190 15.76 -2.41 -11.45
CA SER A 190 16.01 -2.18 -10.02
C SER A 190 14.82 -1.54 -9.33
N GLY A 191 14.52 -2.04 -8.13
CA GLY A 191 13.58 -1.44 -7.17
C GLY A 191 14.36 -0.76 -6.06
N TYR A 192 14.24 0.56 -5.95
CA TYR A 192 14.81 1.38 -4.90
C TYR A 192 13.74 1.79 -3.91
N GLN A 193 14.07 1.80 -2.62
CA GLN A 193 13.15 2.19 -1.55
C GLN A 193 13.85 3.11 -0.55
N TRP A 194 13.26 4.27 -0.23
CA TRP A 194 13.80 5.13 0.80
C TRP A 194 13.69 4.51 2.21
N SER A 195 14.67 4.83 3.03
CA SER A 195 14.56 4.86 4.48
C SER A 195 14.46 6.30 4.96
N SER A 196 13.77 6.54 6.07
CA SER A 196 13.72 7.85 6.73
C SER A 196 14.99 8.18 7.51
N SER A 197 15.89 7.22 7.70
CA SER A 197 17.16 7.41 8.44
C SER A 197 18.18 8.21 7.63
N ASP A 198 18.85 9.15 8.30
CA ASP A 198 19.89 9.98 7.71
C ASP A 198 21.21 9.20 7.52
N ASN A 199 21.95 9.54 6.48
CA ASN A 199 23.30 9.07 6.17
C ASN A 199 24.10 10.23 5.56
N ALA A 200 24.11 11.36 6.23
CA ALA A 200 24.70 12.61 5.71
C ALA A 200 26.07 12.41 5.04
N PRO A 201 26.27 12.92 3.79
CA PRO A 201 25.37 13.78 3.01
C PRO A 201 24.27 13.03 2.24
N LEU A 202 24.21 11.72 2.32
CA LEU A 202 23.24 10.83 1.66
C LEU A 202 22.04 10.54 2.57
N GLY A 203 20.99 9.89 2.04
CA GLY A 203 19.93 9.22 2.78
C GLY A 203 20.09 7.71 2.65
N TRP A 204 19.74 6.94 3.68
CA TRP A 204 19.68 5.47 3.57
C TRP A 204 18.52 5.00 2.72
N GLY A 205 18.69 3.87 2.06
CA GLY A 205 17.63 3.15 1.35
C GLY A 205 18.01 1.73 1.05
N GLN A 206 17.08 1.00 0.42
CA GLN A 206 17.23 -0.40 0.03
C GLN A 206 17.18 -0.54 -1.49
N LEU A 207 17.89 -1.53 -2.00
CA LEU A 207 17.99 -1.86 -3.42
C LEU A 207 17.76 -3.36 -3.64
N MET A 208 16.91 -3.67 -4.59
CA MET A 208 16.73 -5.00 -5.17
C MET A 208 17.01 -4.94 -6.66
N ARG A 209 17.67 -5.95 -7.22
CA ARG A 209 18.02 -6.01 -8.64
C ARG A 209 17.43 -7.24 -9.32
N TYR A 210 17.25 -7.16 -10.64
CA TYR A 210 16.74 -8.25 -11.45
C TYR A 210 17.66 -9.49 -11.50
N ASN A 211 18.97 -9.30 -11.35
CA ASN A 211 20.00 -10.31 -11.56
C ASN A 211 20.58 -10.91 -10.27
N ASP A 212 20.05 -10.55 -9.10
CA ASP A 212 20.45 -11.13 -7.81
C ASP A 212 19.27 -11.32 -6.85
N SER A 213 19.54 -11.93 -5.68
CA SER A 213 18.56 -12.18 -4.62
C SER A 213 18.70 -11.23 -3.44
N LEU A 214 19.56 -10.22 -3.56
CA LEU A 214 19.98 -9.39 -2.45
C LEU A 214 18.93 -8.31 -2.09
N LEU A 215 18.89 -7.96 -0.80
CA LEU A 215 18.31 -6.72 -0.30
C LEU A 215 19.45 -5.85 0.21
N VAL A 216 19.99 -5.00 -0.67
CA VAL A 216 21.21 -4.23 -0.41
C VAL A 216 20.88 -2.89 0.25
N ARG A 217 21.44 -2.64 1.43
CA ARG A 217 21.43 -1.32 2.06
C ARG A 217 22.43 -0.40 1.34
N GLY A 218 21.98 0.79 0.94
CA GLY A 218 22.81 1.77 0.25
C GLY A 218 22.49 3.21 0.62
N GLY A 219 23.49 4.10 0.41
CA GLY A 219 23.28 5.54 0.50
C GLY A 219 22.97 6.13 -0.87
N TYR A 220 21.95 6.98 -0.95
CA TYR A 220 21.53 7.65 -2.18
C TYR A 220 21.52 9.17 -1.98
N TYR A 221 21.76 9.94 -3.05
CA TYR A 221 21.66 11.40 -3.00
C TYR A 221 20.25 11.82 -2.58
N LYS A 222 20.15 12.62 -1.52
CA LYS A 222 18.88 13.06 -0.94
C LYS A 222 17.92 13.73 -1.94
N PRO A 223 18.38 14.51 -2.94
CA PRO A 223 17.54 15.06 -3.99
C PRO A 223 17.09 14.04 -5.05
N ALA A 224 17.65 12.83 -5.10
CA ALA A 224 17.19 11.82 -6.07
C ALA A 224 15.75 11.42 -5.81
N GLY A 225 15.02 11.10 -6.86
CA GLY A 225 13.67 10.53 -6.77
C GLY A 225 13.72 9.02 -6.61
N VAL A 226 13.27 8.50 -5.47
CA VAL A 226 13.25 7.06 -5.13
C VAL A 226 11.87 6.68 -4.59
N SER A 227 11.44 5.44 -4.80
CA SER A 227 10.15 4.96 -4.32
C SER A 227 10.06 4.92 -2.79
N VAL A 228 8.82 4.91 -2.29
CA VAL A 228 8.50 4.79 -0.86
C VAL A 228 7.52 3.65 -0.66
N ARG A 229 7.74 2.89 0.39
CA ARG A 229 6.78 1.93 0.90
C ARG A 229 6.57 2.17 2.38
N CYS A 230 5.35 2.50 2.77
CA CYS A 230 5.05 2.84 4.15
C CYS A 230 4.88 1.59 5.03
N ILE A 231 5.25 1.75 6.30
CA ILE A 231 5.06 0.77 7.37
C ILE A 231 4.11 1.34 8.41
N LYS A 232 3.29 0.48 9.03
CA LYS A 232 2.32 0.87 10.05
C LYS A 232 3.02 1.20 11.37
N ASN A 233 2.58 2.26 12.05
CA ASN A 233 3.00 2.55 13.41
C ASN A 233 2.56 1.41 14.34
N ILE A 234 3.45 0.97 15.22
CA ILE A 234 3.18 -0.04 16.26
C ILE A 234 2.86 0.69 17.57
#